data_f0303d9c3bc455ccbba33e9fe8ca02d6
#
_entry.id   f0303d9c3bc455ccbba33e9fe8ca02d6
#
_cell.length_a   1.000
_cell.length_b   1.000
_cell.length_c   1.000
_cell.angle_alpha   90.00
_cell.angle_beta   90.00
_cell.angle_gamma   90.00
#
_symmetry.space_group_name_H-M   'P 1'
#
loop_
_entity.id
_entity.type
_entity.pdbx_description
1 polymer ?
#
loop_
_entity_poly.entity_id
_entity_poly.type
_entity_poly.pdbx_seq_one_letter_code
_entity_poly.pdbx_strand_id
1 'polypeptide(L)'
;YRVTNVTGIVTNIADCVVNADSTVTVRAKGDGEFYLRALCKNGTDRVHILSVLPFRAAGLGAAFIDAYGFVAGGLYSRASENICSGVNRGVGFAFGGTSWAAYDNVDFGRDGSDIVTVSIWANTLDPVRLRVWDGIPGDGELIGAFTYHEEPNWMVFVPETYRLAKKLRGVHTICMETDCGYQMSGFRFERVRREFSEINSASAEQIYGDKFTKCEDEVTGIGNNVVLDFGEFDFTDEQPSKLVICG
;
A
#
# COMPACT_ATOMS: atom_id res chain seq x y z
N TYR A 1 12.45 -5.69 -15.95
CA TYR A 1 13.01 -5.23 -14.69
C TYR A 1 11.94 -4.55 -13.87
N ARG A 2 11.94 -4.75 -12.55
CA ARG A 2 10.99 -4.12 -11.62
C ARG A 2 11.71 -3.70 -10.35
N VAL A 3 11.28 -2.59 -9.76
CA VAL A 3 11.69 -2.17 -8.42
C VAL A 3 10.61 -2.64 -7.44
N THR A 4 11.01 -3.39 -6.42
CA THR A 4 10.07 -3.98 -5.45
C THR A 4 10.54 -3.73 -4.02
N ASN A 5 9.64 -3.89 -3.06
CA ASN A 5 10.01 -4.07 -1.65
C ASN A 5 10.56 -5.50 -1.41
N VAL A 6 10.89 -5.81 -0.17
CA VAL A 6 11.43 -7.12 0.23
C VAL A 6 10.46 -8.28 -0.10
N THR A 7 9.16 -8.03 -0.05
CA THR A 7 8.12 -9.03 -0.31
C THR A 7 7.75 -9.16 -1.79
N GLY A 8 8.44 -8.42 -2.68
CA GLY A 8 8.21 -8.50 -4.13
C GLY A 8 7.12 -7.56 -4.66
N ILE A 9 6.51 -6.72 -3.82
CA ILE A 9 5.52 -5.73 -4.25
C ILE A 9 6.24 -4.58 -4.98
N VAL A 10 5.74 -4.20 -6.16
CA VAL A 10 6.28 -3.08 -6.92
C VAL A 10 6.09 -1.79 -6.13
N THR A 11 7.17 -1.05 -5.93
CA THR A 11 7.24 0.19 -5.13
C THR A 11 7.66 1.38 -6.00
N ASN A 12 7.34 2.59 -5.54
CA ASN A 12 7.68 3.85 -6.21
C ASN A 12 8.96 4.50 -5.66
N ILE A 13 9.68 3.85 -4.76
CA ILE A 13 10.89 4.38 -4.12
C ILE A 13 12.04 4.65 -5.10
N ALA A 14 12.06 3.96 -6.25
CA ALA A 14 13.06 4.18 -7.29
C ALA A 14 12.48 3.92 -8.68
N ASP A 15 13.05 4.59 -9.66
CA ASP A 15 12.79 4.33 -11.07
C ASP A 15 13.85 3.40 -11.66
N CYS A 16 13.45 2.61 -12.65
CA CYS A 16 14.32 1.69 -13.36
C CYS A 16 14.18 1.91 -14.86
N VAL A 17 15.28 2.19 -15.53
CA VAL A 17 15.33 2.42 -16.99
C VAL A 17 16.34 1.47 -17.63
N VAL A 18 15.91 0.76 -18.65
CA VAL A 18 16.79 -0.08 -19.47
C VAL A 18 17.38 0.79 -20.58
N ASN A 19 18.69 0.84 -20.63
CA ASN A 19 19.43 1.62 -21.63
C ASN A 19 19.66 0.82 -22.93
N ALA A 20 19.99 1.52 -24.01
CA ALA A 20 20.23 0.90 -25.32
C ALA A 20 21.43 -0.05 -25.34
N ASP A 21 22.39 0.10 -24.43
CA ASP A 21 23.56 -0.77 -24.24
C ASP A 21 23.29 -1.98 -23.35
N SER A 22 22.01 -2.26 -23.05
CA SER A 22 21.56 -3.33 -22.15
C SER A 22 21.96 -3.14 -20.68
N THR A 23 22.43 -1.98 -20.28
CA THR A 23 22.59 -1.62 -18.87
C THR A 23 21.27 -1.17 -18.28
N VAL A 24 21.18 -1.21 -16.94
CA VAL A 24 19.99 -0.75 -16.21
C VAL A 24 20.41 0.38 -15.28
N THR A 25 19.77 1.53 -15.45
CA THR A 25 19.91 2.66 -14.54
C THR A 25 18.82 2.61 -13.49
N VAL A 26 19.22 2.60 -12.24
CA VAL A 26 18.30 2.69 -11.10
C VAL A 26 18.49 4.04 -10.42
N ARG A 27 17.41 4.81 -10.27
CA ARG A 27 17.42 6.13 -9.66
C ARG A 27 16.48 6.14 -8.45
N ALA A 28 17.04 6.18 -7.26
CA ALA A 28 16.27 6.32 -6.04
C ALA A 28 15.60 7.71 -5.95
N LYS A 29 14.36 7.74 -5.47
CA LYS A 29 13.56 8.95 -5.21
C LYS A 29 13.41 9.25 -3.72
N GLY A 30 13.72 8.29 -2.86
CA GLY A 30 13.62 8.41 -1.41
C GLY A 30 14.56 7.47 -0.68
N ASP A 31 14.67 7.69 0.61
CA ASP A 31 15.48 6.88 1.52
C ASP A 31 14.75 5.57 1.84
N GLY A 32 15.50 4.48 1.87
CA GLY A 32 14.96 3.16 2.20
C GLY A 32 15.66 2.02 1.47
N GLU A 33 15.14 0.81 1.68
CA GLU A 33 15.60 -0.41 1.03
C GLU A 33 14.63 -0.82 -0.08
N PHE A 34 15.17 -1.27 -1.19
CA PHE A 34 14.41 -1.78 -2.32
C PHE A 34 15.22 -2.81 -3.10
N TYR A 35 14.55 -3.54 -3.97
CA TYR A 35 15.12 -4.63 -4.74
C TYR A 35 14.86 -4.43 -6.22
N LEU A 36 15.91 -4.54 -7.04
CA LEU A 36 15.75 -4.66 -8.48
C LEU A 36 15.57 -6.14 -8.81
N ARG A 37 14.44 -6.49 -9.39
CA ARG A 37 14.14 -7.83 -9.90
C ARG A 37 14.25 -7.83 -11.41
N ALA A 38 15.05 -8.73 -11.93
CA ALA A 38 15.21 -8.98 -13.36
C ALA A 38 14.67 -10.37 -13.69
N LEU A 39 13.64 -10.43 -14.51
CA LEU A 39 13.08 -11.67 -15.02
C LEU A 39 13.58 -11.89 -16.45
N CYS A 40 14.23 -13.02 -16.71
CA CYS A 40 14.64 -13.44 -18.03
C CYS A 40 13.86 -14.69 -18.45
N LYS A 41 13.22 -14.64 -19.62
CA LYS A 41 12.58 -15.77 -20.27
C LYS A 41 13.59 -16.35 -21.28
N ASN A 42 13.81 -17.66 -21.27
CA ASN A 42 14.77 -18.31 -22.18
C ASN A 42 14.16 -18.65 -23.55
N GLY A 43 13.20 -17.87 -24.03
CA GLY A 43 12.49 -18.13 -25.28
C GLY A 43 11.34 -19.13 -25.15
N THR A 44 11.10 -19.68 -23.96
CA THR A 44 9.93 -20.50 -23.65
C THR A 44 9.26 -19.92 -22.39
N ASP A 45 7.94 -20.00 -22.30
CA ASP A 45 7.20 -19.55 -21.10
C ASP A 45 7.31 -20.52 -19.91
N ARG A 46 8.16 -21.53 -20.03
CA ARG A 46 8.29 -22.60 -19.03
C ARG A 46 9.44 -22.41 -18.05
N VAL A 47 10.45 -21.62 -18.42
CA VAL A 47 11.63 -21.43 -17.57
C VAL A 47 11.90 -19.94 -17.45
N HIS A 48 11.75 -19.43 -16.23
CA HIS A 48 12.10 -18.06 -15.87
C HIS A 48 13.33 -18.07 -14.97
N ILE A 49 14.29 -17.22 -15.28
CA ILE A 49 15.44 -16.94 -14.42
C ILE A 49 15.19 -15.60 -13.75
N LEU A 50 15.03 -15.63 -12.43
CA LEU A 50 14.89 -14.44 -11.62
C LEU A 50 16.21 -14.08 -10.98
N SER A 51 16.68 -12.86 -11.21
CA SER A 51 17.81 -12.27 -10.48
C SER A 51 17.28 -11.15 -9.59
N VAL A 52 17.74 -11.11 -8.35
CA VAL A 52 17.33 -10.12 -7.34
C VAL A 52 18.56 -9.42 -6.80
N LEU A 53 18.59 -8.10 -6.90
CA LEU A 53 19.68 -7.28 -6.40
C LEU A 53 19.14 -6.27 -5.37
N PRO A 54 19.61 -6.32 -4.10
CA PRO A 54 19.22 -5.38 -3.07
C PRO A 54 19.92 -4.03 -3.25
N PHE A 55 19.20 -2.96 -2.93
CA PHE A 55 19.68 -1.59 -2.89
C PHE A 55 19.28 -0.92 -1.57
N ARG A 56 20.08 0.04 -1.14
CA ARG A 56 19.75 0.95 -0.06
C ARG A 56 20.10 2.36 -0.48
N ALA A 57 19.12 3.26 -0.39
CA ALA A 57 19.31 4.69 -0.59
C ALA A 57 19.23 5.41 0.76
N ALA A 58 20.03 6.45 0.94
CA ALA A 58 20.01 7.29 2.12
C ALA A 58 20.49 8.70 1.78
N GLY A 59 19.97 9.70 2.52
CA GLY A 59 20.38 11.10 2.38
C GLY A 59 19.63 11.87 1.31
N LEU A 60 18.55 11.32 0.76
CA LEU A 60 17.67 12.03 -0.20
C LEU A 60 16.63 12.90 0.53
N GLY A 61 16.44 12.70 1.84
CA GLY A 61 15.54 13.49 2.68
C GLY A 61 14.05 13.17 2.51
N ALA A 62 13.70 12.20 1.67
CA ALA A 62 12.33 11.71 1.50
C ALA A 62 12.30 10.22 1.82
N ALA A 63 11.63 9.85 2.91
CA ALA A 63 11.42 8.45 3.26
C ALA A 63 10.09 7.97 2.72
N PHE A 64 10.06 6.78 2.15
CA PHE A 64 8.82 6.08 1.80
C PHE A 64 8.45 5.13 2.92
N ILE A 65 7.18 5.17 3.32
CA ILE A 65 6.61 4.31 4.36
C ILE A 65 5.94 3.14 3.65
N ASP A 66 6.35 1.92 3.97
CA ASP A 66 5.65 0.73 3.50
C ASP A 66 4.26 0.63 4.14
N ALA A 67 3.21 0.74 3.34
CA ALA A 67 1.82 0.68 3.80
C ALA A 67 1.48 -0.65 4.50
N TYR A 68 2.15 -1.74 4.11
CA TYR A 68 1.87 -3.10 4.61
C TYR A 68 2.67 -3.46 5.86
N GLY A 69 3.68 -2.66 6.19
CA GLY A 69 4.37 -2.71 7.46
C GLY A 69 3.60 -2.02 8.59
N PHE A 70 4.01 -2.23 9.83
CA PHE A 70 3.46 -1.46 10.95
C PHE A 70 4.03 -0.04 10.93
N VAL A 71 3.16 0.94 10.72
CA VAL A 71 3.48 2.36 10.78
C VAL A 71 3.24 2.86 12.20
N ALA A 72 4.30 3.14 12.94
CA ALA A 72 4.17 3.66 14.30
C ALA A 72 3.51 5.04 14.30
N GLY A 73 2.56 5.26 15.21
CA GLY A 73 1.77 6.48 15.28
C GLY A 73 2.60 7.75 15.40
N GLY A 74 3.76 7.71 16.05
CA GLY A 74 4.67 8.84 16.19
C GLY A 74 5.50 9.19 14.94
N LEU A 75 5.35 8.46 13.82
CA LEU A 75 6.04 8.76 12.55
C LEU A 75 5.31 9.78 11.68
N TYR A 76 4.34 10.50 12.21
CA TYR A 76 3.65 11.53 11.44
C TYR A 76 4.61 12.61 10.93
N SER A 77 4.35 13.08 9.72
CA SER A 77 5.10 14.16 9.06
C SER A 77 4.54 15.53 9.41
N ARG A 78 3.23 15.59 9.57
CA ARG A 78 2.45 16.80 9.86
C ARG A 78 1.32 16.47 10.83
N ALA A 79 0.94 17.44 11.66
CA ALA A 79 -0.15 17.24 12.62
C ALA A 79 -0.81 18.57 12.99
N SER A 80 -1.99 18.50 13.60
CA SER A 80 -2.61 19.63 14.27
C SER A 80 -1.84 20.03 15.54
N GLU A 81 -2.02 21.26 16.02
CA GLU A 81 -1.31 21.78 17.19
C GLU A 81 -1.59 21.03 18.50
N ASN A 82 -2.73 20.36 18.58
CA ASN A 82 -3.19 19.63 19.76
C ASN A 82 -2.83 18.13 19.77
N ILE A 83 -1.83 17.73 19.01
CA ILE A 83 -1.23 16.39 19.04
C ILE A 83 -0.11 16.35 20.09
N CYS A 84 0.05 15.19 20.74
CA CYS A 84 1.17 14.93 21.65
C CYS A 84 1.81 13.57 21.37
N SER A 85 3.02 13.37 21.93
CA SER A 85 3.67 12.06 21.89
C SER A 85 2.85 11.05 22.67
N GLY A 86 2.54 9.93 22.02
CA GLY A 86 1.91 8.79 22.68
C GLY A 86 2.92 7.83 23.29
N VAL A 87 2.45 6.86 24.08
CA VAL A 87 3.28 5.77 24.60
C VAL A 87 3.73 4.83 23.46
N ASN A 88 4.86 4.16 23.66
CA ASN A 88 5.40 3.15 22.73
C ASN A 88 5.59 3.66 21.29
N ARG A 89 6.10 4.89 21.11
CA ARG A 89 6.26 5.55 19.81
C ARG A 89 4.94 5.83 19.08
N GLY A 90 3.83 5.85 19.82
CA GLY A 90 2.52 6.20 19.30
C GLY A 90 2.29 7.70 19.22
N VAL A 91 1.07 8.08 18.94
CA VAL A 91 0.56 9.45 18.91
C VAL A 91 -0.64 9.57 19.86
N GLY A 92 -0.70 10.68 20.58
CA GLY A 92 -1.85 11.04 21.43
C GLY A 92 -2.69 12.12 20.79
N PHE A 93 -3.98 11.88 20.68
CA PHE A 93 -4.98 12.83 20.21
C PHE A 93 -5.65 13.49 21.42
N ALA A 94 -5.83 14.81 21.36
CA ALA A 94 -6.33 15.58 22.48
C ALA A 94 -7.82 15.39 22.73
N PHE A 95 -8.21 15.55 23.99
CA PHE A 95 -9.62 15.71 24.37
C PHE A 95 -10.10 17.12 24.04
N GLY A 96 -11.27 17.21 23.42
CA GLY A 96 -11.92 18.48 23.13
C GLY A 96 -11.35 19.20 21.91
N GLY A 97 -12.04 19.05 20.81
CA GLY A 97 -11.68 19.59 19.51
C GLY A 97 -11.16 18.53 18.55
N THR A 98 -11.12 18.89 17.28
CA THR A 98 -10.59 18.02 16.24
C THR A 98 -9.07 18.04 16.24
N SER A 99 -8.48 16.87 16.21
CA SER A 99 -7.03 16.67 16.08
C SER A 99 -6.72 15.65 14.98
N TRP A 100 -5.58 15.81 14.32
CA TRP A 100 -5.18 14.95 13.24
C TRP A 100 -3.66 14.79 13.16
N ALA A 101 -3.23 13.66 12.63
CA ALA A 101 -1.85 13.32 12.31
C ALA A 101 -1.75 12.73 10.90
N ALA A 102 -0.87 13.27 10.07
CA ALA A 102 -0.69 12.88 8.68
C ALA A 102 0.70 12.27 8.44
N TYR A 103 0.71 11.22 7.63
CA TYR A 103 1.87 10.41 7.27
C TYR A 103 2.08 10.56 5.77
N ASP A 104 3.12 11.29 5.39
CA ASP A 104 3.46 11.49 3.98
C ASP A 104 4.22 10.29 3.40
N ASN A 105 4.13 10.12 2.09
CA ASN A 105 4.85 9.10 1.33
C ASN A 105 4.54 7.65 1.76
N VAL A 106 3.30 7.36 2.12
CA VAL A 106 2.85 5.98 2.34
C VAL A 106 2.70 5.31 0.97
N ASP A 107 3.54 4.30 0.70
CA ASP A 107 3.61 3.61 -0.58
C ASP A 107 2.80 2.31 -0.54
N PHE A 108 1.72 2.30 -1.29
CA PHE A 108 0.83 1.15 -1.50
C PHE A 108 1.26 0.27 -2.68
N GLY A 109 2.29 0.69 -3.42
CA GLY A 109 2.71 0.00 -4.63
C GLY A 109 1.61 -0.04 -5.69
N ARG A 110 1.69 -1.03 -6.56
CA ARG A 110 0.75 -1.19 -7.67
C ARG A 110 -0.58 -1.82 -7.25
N ASP A 111 -0.53 -2.82 -6.37
CA ASP A 111 -1.70 -3.63 -6.04
C ASP A 111 -2.69 -2.88 -5.14
N GLY A 112 -2.16 -2.09 -4.22
CA GLY A 112 -2.96 -1.20 -3.37
C GLY A 112 -3.74 -1.91 -2.28
N SER A 113 -4.38 -1.11 -1.42
CA SER A 113 -5.26 -1.60 -0.35
C SER A 113 -6.41 -0.65 -0.06
N ASP A 114 -7.52 -1.21 0.39
CA ASP A 114 -8.68 -0.52 0.94
C ASP A 114 -8.98 -0.98 2.38
N ILE A 115 -8.08 -1.75 3.00
CA ILE A 115 -8.27 -2.30 4.35
C ILE A 115 -7.17 -1.77 5.26
N VAL A 116 -7.56 -1.10 6.34
CA VAL A 116 -6.65 -0.55 7.34
C VAL A 116 -6.95 -1.14 8.72
N THR A 117 -5.92 -1.57 9.42
CA THR A 117 -5.96 -1.96 10.82
C THR A 117 -5.30 -0.88 11.65
N VAL A 118 -6.03 -0.33 12.62
CA VAL A 118 -5.57 0.73 13.52
C VAL A 118 -5.56 0.21 14.94
N SER A 119 -4.46 0.41 15.67
CA SER A 119 -4.32 -0.03 17.07
C SER A 119 -4.48 1.15 18.00
N ILE A 120 -5.60 1.17 18.73
CA ILE A 120 -6.05 2.26 19.59
C ILE A 120 -6.09 1.82 21.05
N TRP A 121 -5.68 2.71 21.93
CA TRP A 121 -6.03 2.70 23.34
C TRP A 121 -6.99 3.87 23.60
N ALA A 122 -8.28 3.56 23.75
CA ALA A 122 -9.31 4.50 24.10
C ALA A 122 -9.18 4.93 25.56
N ASN A 123 -9.25 6.23 25.81
CA ASN A 123 -9.17 6.82 27.17
C ASN A 123 -10.57 7.26 27.69
N THR A 124 -11.63 6.89 27.00
CA THR A 124 -13.01 7.28 27.30
C THR A 124 -13.94 6.09 27.06
N LEU A 125 -15.09 6.11 27.76
CA LEU A 125 -16.21 5.20 27.48
C LEU A 125 -17.12 5.73 26.35
N ASP A 126 -16.92 6.97 25.92
CA ASP A 126 -17.64 7.51 24.79
C ASP A 126 -17.10 6.89 23.49
N PRO A 127 -17.95 6.72 22.47
CA PRO A 127 -17.52 6.18 21.18
C PRO A 127 -16.39 7.00 20.57
N VAL A 128 -15.25 6.35 20.29
CA VAL A 128 -14.12 6.99 19.61
C VAL A 128 -14.41 7.02 18.10
N ARG A 129 -14.45 8.22 17.54
CA ARG A 129 -14.63 8.41 16.10
C ARG A 129 -13.30 8.62 15.42
N LEU A 130 -13.04 7.82 14.42
CA LEU A 130 -11.84 7.87 13.60
C LEU A 130 -12.23 8.22 12.16
N ARG A 131 -11.58 9.24 11.59
CA ARG A 131 -11.69 9.57 10.17
C ARG A 131 -10.33 9.34 9.51
N VAL A 132 -10.38 8.75 8.32
CA VAL A 132 -9.19 8.48 7.50
C VAL A 132 -9.29 9.29 6.22
N TRP A 133 -8.25 10.06 5.95
CA TRP A 133 -8.17 10.92 4.77
C TRP A 133 -7.04 10.48 3.84
N ASP A 134 -7.27 10.59 2.55
CA ASP A 134 -6.23 10.64 1.53
C ASP A 134 -5.87 12.11 1.30
N GLY A 135 -4.74 12.54 1.85
CA GLY A 135 -4.39 13.96 2.06
C GLY A 135 -4.61 14.41 3.51
N ILE A 136 -4.92 15.67 3.74
CA ILE A 136 -5.20 16.25 5.06
C ILE A 136 -6.61 16.85 5.09
N PRO A 137 -7.22 17.02 6.28
CA PRO A 137 -8.51 17.68 6.40
C PRO A 137 -8.51 19.07 5.74
N GLY A 138 -9.50 19.32 4.89
CA GLY A 138 -9.64 20.57 4.13
C GLY A 138 -9.06 20.54 2.72
N ASP A 139 -8.03 19.74 2.46
CA ASP A 139 -7.40 19.59 1.12
C ASP A 139 -7.53 18.17 0.56
N GLY A 140 -7.70 17.17 1.44
CA GLY A 140 -7.77 15.77 1.08
C GLY A 140 -9.19 15.26 0.88
N GLU A 141 -9.28 13.98 0.51
CA GLU A 141 -10.54 13.24 0.40
C GLU A 141 -10.79 12.40 1.65
N LEU A 142 -11.97 12.53 2.26
CA LEU A 142 -12.38 11.63 3.34
C LEU A 142 -12.70 10.25 2.77
N ILE A 143 -11.83 9.27 3.08
CA ILE A 143 -11.94 7.90 2.56
C ILE A 143 -12.48 6.90 3.57
N GLY A 144 -12.64 7.30 4.84
CA GLY A 144 -13.23 6.47 5.86
C GLY A 144 -13.68 7.27 7.09
N ALA A 145 -14.83 6.88 7.65
CA ALA A 145 -15.33 7.40 8.91
C ALA A 145 -15.90 6.24 9.73
N PHE A 146 -15.29 5.97 10.87
CA PHE A 146 -15.51 4.77 11.66
C PHE A 146 -15.75 5.10 13.12
N THR A 147 -16.45 4.20 13.80
CA THR A 147 -16.53 4.17 15.26
C THR A 147 -15.72 2.98 15.74
N TYR A 148 -14.79 3.22 16.64
CA TYR A 148 -14.03 2.17 17.31
C TYR A 148 -14.88 1.51 18.39
N HIS A 149 -14.95 0.18 18.42
CA HIS A 149 -15.92 -0.57 19.21
C HIS A 149 -15.32 -1.25 20.44
N GLU A 150 -14.01 -1.38 20.49
CA GLU A 150 -13.35 -2.09 21.60
C GLU A 150 -13.42 -1.29 22.91
N GLU A 151 -13.66 -2.00 23.99
CA GLU A 151 -13.74 -1.39 25.31
C GLU A 151 -12.40 -0.82 25.78
N PRO A 152 -12.40 0.35 26.46
CA PRO A 152 -11.19 0.91 27.03
C PRO A 152 -10.54 -0.03 28.04
N ASN A 153 -9.27 -0.36 27.81
CA ASN A 153 -8.44 -1.09 28.75
C ASN A 153 -7.14 -0.33 28.96
N TRP A 154 -6.80 -0.05 30.22
CA TRP A 154 -5.67 0.81 30.57
C TRP A 154 -4.35 0.35 29.93
N MET A 155 -3.76 1.23 29.12
CA MET A 155 -2.51 1.01 28.37
C MET A 155 -2.50 -0.20 27.42
N VAL A 156 -3.67 -0.72 27.05
CA VAL A 156 -3.78 -1.79 26.06
C VAL A 156 -4.23 -1.19 24.74
N PHE A 157 -3.42 -1.37 23.71
CA PHE A 157 -3.77 -1.02 22.33
C PHE A 157 -4.43 -2.22 21.68
N VAL A 158 -5.71 -2.09 21.33
CA VAL A 158 -6.46 -3.15 20.66
C VAL A 158 -6.61 -2.79 19.19
N PRO A 159 -6.22 -3.68 18.27
CA PRO A 159 -6.37 -3.44 16.85
C PRO A 159 -7.80 -3.65 16.39
N GLU A 160 -8.32 -2.75 15.56
CA GLU A 160 -9.57 -2.92 14.84
C GLU A 160 -9.36 -2.64 13.35
N THR A 161 -10.02 -3.41 12.49
CA THR A 161 -9.84 -3.37 11.03
C THR A 161 -11.05 -2.77 10.36
N TYR A 162 -10.80 -1.86 9.41
CA TYR A 162 -11.82 -1.11 8.68
C TYR A 162 -11.59 -1.18 7.18
N ARG A 163 -12.68 -1.15 6.42
CA ARG A 163 -12.64 -1.00 4.97
C ARG A 163 -12.88 0.44 4.59
N LEU A 164 -11.97 0.98 3.78
CA LEU A 164 -12.05 2.32 3.21
C LEU A 164 -13.01 2.38 2.03
N ALA A 165 -13.47 3.57 1.68
CA ALA A 165 -14.37 3.82 0.56
C ALA A 165 -13.71 3.61 -0.80
N LYS A 166 -12.36 3.69 -0.86
CA LYS A 166 -11.60 3.45 -2.08
C LYS A 166 -10.31 2.68 -1.82
N LYS A 167 -9.84 2.00 -2.84
CA LYS A 167 -8.55 1.33 -2.87
C LYS A 167 -7.44 2.34 -3.21
N LEU A 168 -6.45 2.47 -2.34
CA LEU A 168 -5.29 3.33 -2.53
C LEU A 168 -4.19 2.57 -3.27
N ARG A 169 -3.58 3.20 -4.28
CA ARG A 169 -2.47 2.65 -5.07
C ARG A 169 -1.41 3.73 -5.29
N GLY A 170 -0.14 3.34 -5.33
CA GLY A 170 0.95 4.30 -5.44
C GLY A 170 1.27 4.97 -4.12
N VAL A 171 1.69 6.21 -4.14
CA VAL A 171 2.13 6.96 -2.97
C VAL A 171 1.07 7.98 -2.55
N HIS A 172 0.67 7.91 -1.29
CA HIS A 172 -0.36 8.77 -0.72
C HIS A 172 0.11 9.42 0.58
N THR A 173 -0.58 10.48 0.98
CA THR A 173 -0.57 10.99 2.34
C THR A 173 -1.77 10.43 3.08
N ILE A 174 -1.55 9.70 4.14
CA ILE A 174 -2.63 9.15 4.99
C ILE A 174 -2.75 10.01 6.23
N CYS A 175 -3.95 10.50 6.51
CA CYS A 175 -4.20 11.27 7.71
C CYS A 175 -5.28 10.61 8.57
N MET A 176 -4.96 10.45 9.86
CA MET A 176 -5.89 10.00 10.89
C MET A 176 -6.40 11.23 11.64
N GLU A 177 -7.71 11.42 11.67
CA GLU A 177 -8.39 12.53 12.33
C GLU A 177 -9.42 12.02 13.33
N THR A 178 -9.56 12.73 14.44
CA THR A 178 -10.57 12.46 15.45
C THR A 178 -11.03 13.74 16.16
N ASP A 179 -12.21 13.68 16.75
CA ASP A 179 -12.73 14.67 17.69
C ASP A 179 -12.79 14.13 19.14
N CYS A 180 -12.16 12.99 19.39
CA CYS A 180 -12.11 12.31 20.68
C CYS A 180 -10.65 12.12 21.14
N GLY A 181 -10.43 12.12 22.46
CA GLY A 181 -9.12 11.84 23.02
C GLY A 181 -8.84 10.34 23.07
N TYR A 182 -7.79 9.90 22.39
CA TYR A 182 -7.27 8.53 22.47
C TYR A 182 -5.78 8.49 22.13
N GLN A 183 -5.16 7.33 22.30
CA GLN A 183 -3.81 7.07 21.82
C GLN A 183 -3.82 6.01 20.73
N MET A 184 -3.01 6.21 19.71
CA MET A 184 -2.81 5.27 18.63
C MET A 184 -1.36 4.80 18.63
N SER A 185 -1.11 3.51 18.81
CA SER A 185 0.25 2.98 18.67
C SER A 185 0.71 2.99 17.22
N GLY A 186 -0.20 2.81 16.29
CA GLY A 186 0.06 2.85 14.87
C GLY A 186 -1.02 2.17 14.06
N PHE A 187 -0.74 1.99 12.78
CA PHE A 187 -1.63 1.36 11.82
C PHE A 187 -0.85 0.55 10.79
N ARG A 188 -1.55 -0.26 10.04
CA ARG A 188 -1.05 -0.94 8.84
C ARG A 188 -2.20 -1.14 7.88
N PHE A 189 -1.88 -1.27 6.59
CA PHE A 189 -2.84 -1.69 5.60
C PHE A 189 -2.67 -3.18 5.33
N GLU A 190 -3.77 -3.86 5.00
CA GLU A 190 -3.69 -5.26 4.63
C GLU A 190 -3.34 -5.37 3.15
N ARG A 191 -2.40 -6.26 2.83
CA ARG A 191 -2.15 -6.64 1.45
C ARG A 191 -3.37 -7.40 0.95
N VAL A 192 -4.06 -6.82 -0.03
CA VAL A 192 -5.05 -7.60 -0.78
C VAL A 192 -4.27 -8.57 -1.64
N ARG A 193 -4.35 -9.85 -1.34
CA ARG A 193 -3.66 -10.91 -2.09
C ARG A 193 -4.31 -11.01 -3.47
N ARG A 194 -3.62 -10.44 -4.46
CA ARG A 194 -4.04 -10.38 -5.86
C ARG A 194 -4.32 -11.79 -6.40
N GLU A 195 -3.54 -12.75 -5.97
CA GLU A 195 -3.58 -14.15 -6.37
C GLU A 195 -4.89 -14.87 -5.98
N PHE A 196 -5.64 -14.34 -5.01
CA PHE A 196 -6.93 -14.86 -4.53
C PHE A 196 -8.08 -13.89 -4.71
N SER A 197 -7.89 -12.83 -5.51
CA SER A 197 -8.91 -11.83 -5.79
C SER A 197 -9.34 -11.88 -7.25
N GLU A 198 -10.48 -11.27 -7.55
CA GLU A 198 -10.88 -11.02 -8.93
C GLU A 198 -9.92 -10.02 -9.58
N ILE A 199 -9.42 -10.36 -10.77
CA ILE A 199 -8.45 -9.57 -11.52
C ILE A 199 -9.08 -9.27 -12.88
N ASN A 200 -9.31 -8.00 -13.18
CA ASN A 200 -9.81 -7.62 -14.47
C ASN A 200 -8.72 -7.73 -15.56
N SER A 201 -9.14 -7.97 -16.78
CA SER A 201 -8.21 -8.18 -17.91
C SER A 201 -7.40 -6.93 -18.26
N ALA A 202 -7.94 -5.73 -18.03
CA ALA A 202 -7.25 -4.48 -18.28
C ALA A 202 -6.06 -4.24 -17.32
N SER A 203 -6.00 -4.95 -16.17
CA SER A 203 -4.91 -4.90 -15.22
C SER A 203 -3.70 -5.75 -15.60
N ALA A 204 -3.73 -6.43 -16.76
CA ALA A 204 -2.58 -7.12 -17.30
C ALA A 204 -1.38 -6.16 -17.43
N GLU A 205 -0.20 -6.63 -17.03
CA GLU A 205 1.03 -5.84 -17.08
C GLU A 205 1.49 -5.58 -18.51
N GLN A 206 1.28 -6.59 -19.35
CA GLN A 206 1.58 -6.51 -20.76
C GLN A 206 0.51 -7.26 -21.55
N ILE A 207 0.15 -6.71 -22.70
CA ILE A 207 -0.79 -7.33 -23.64
C ILE A 207 -0.09 -7.36 -24.99
N TYR A 208 -0.04 -8.54 -25.60
CA TYR A 208 0.56 -8.75 -26.91
C TYR A 208 -0.47 -9.37 -27.84
N GLY A 209 -0.33 -9.13 -29.11
CA GLY A 209 -1.11 -9.79 -30.14
C GLY A 209 -1.59 -8.86 -31.23
N ASP A 210 -2.20 -9.44 -32.25
CA ASP A 210 -2.53 -8.74 -33.49
C ASP A 210 -3.82 -7.91 -33.38
N LYS A 211 -4.73 -8.29 -32.47
CA LYS A 211 -6.03 -7.64 -32.37
C LYS A 211 -6.60 -7.72 -30.95
N PHE A 212 -6.72 -6.59 -30.32
CA PHE A 212 -7.44 -6.40 -29.06
C PHE A 212 -7.80 -4.92 -28.87
N THR A 213 -8.73 -4.64 -27.99
CA THR A 213 -9.05 -3.29 -27.52
C THR A 213 -8.94 -3.27 -26.00
N LYS A 214 -8.05 -2.44 -25.44
CA LYS A 214 -7.94 -2.23 -24.01
C LYS A 214 -8.88 -1.10 -23.59
N CYS A 215 -9.87 -1.41 -22.75
CA CYS A 215 -10.77 -0.48 -22.09
C CYS A 215 -10.24 -0.20 -20.66
N GLU A 216 -10.99 0.57 -19.86
CA GLU A 216 -10.60 0.92 -18.49
C GLU A 216 -10.49 -0.31 -17.59
N ASP A 217 -11.48 -1.20 -17.63
CA ASP A 217 -11.58 -2.37 -16.76
C ASP A 217 -11.50 -3.72 -17.50
N GLU A 218 -11.51 -3.73 -18.80
CA GLU A 218 -11.53 -4.95 -19.58
C GLU A 218 -10.70 -4.87 -20.87
N VAL A 219 -10.39 -6.03 -21.42
CA VAL A 219 -9.81 -6.17 -22.76
C VAL A 219 -10.83 -6.89 -23.64
N THR A 220 -11.26 -6.23 -24.72
CA THR A 220 -12.28 -6.73 -25.63
C THR A 220 -11.75 -6.96 -27.05
N GLY A 221 -12.54 -7.59 -27.89
CA GLY A 221 -12.18 -7.83 -29.29
C GLY A 221 -10.93 -8.68 -29.46
N ILE A 222 -10.68 -9.58 -28.50
CA ILE A 222 -9.50 -10.44 -28.44
C ILE A 222 -9.51 -11.37 -29.67
N GLY A 223 -8.48 -11.21 -30.51
CA GLY A 223 -8.23 -12.07 -31.65
C GLY A 223 -7.37 -13.28 -31.34
N ASN A 224 -6.96 -14.00 -32.37
CA ASN A 224 -5.99 -15.08 -32.22
C ASN A 224 -4.63 -14.49 -31.81
N ASN A 225 -3.84 -15.27 -31.09
CA ASN A 225 -2.46 -14.92 -30.63
C ASN A 225 -2.38 -13.71 -29.69
N VAL A 226 -3.45 -13.39 -28.98
CA VAL A 226 -3.42 -12.38 -27.92
C VAL A 226 -3.01 -13.03 -26.60
N VAL A 227 -2.03 -12.45 -25.93
CA VAL A 227 -1.54 -12.87 -24.62
C VAL A 227 -1.74 -11.73 -23.63
N LEU A 228 -2.38 -12.01 -22.51
CA LEU A 228 -2.45 -11.12 -21.37
C LEU A 228 -1.48 -11.64 -20.32
N ASP A 229 -0.42 -10.89 -20.07
CA ASP A 229 0.57 -11.21 -19.04
C ASP A 229 0.24 -10.44 -17.76
N PHE A 230 -0.16 -11.15 -16.73
CA PHE A 230 -0.49 -10.57 -15.42
C PHE A 230 0.72 -10.54 -14.48
N GLY A 231 1.89 -10.98 -14.93
CA GLY A 231 3.10 -11.05 -14.14
C GLY A 231 3.10 -12.20 -13.14
N GLU A 232 3.85 -12.04 -12.07
CA GLU A 232 4.06 -13.08 -11.07
C GLU A 232 2.96 -13.06 -10.01
N PHE A 233 2.54 -14.25 -9.59
CA PHE A 233 1.67 -14.49 -8.45
C PHE A 233 2.44 -15.29 -7.41
N ASP A 234 2.30 -14.94 -6.14
CA ASP A 234 2.94 -15.63 -5.03
C ASP A 234 1.94 -16.56 -4.34
N PHE A 235 2.09 -17.85 -4.56
CA PHE A 235 1.27 -18.91 -3.96
C PHE A 235 2.01 -19.69 -2.88
N THR A 236 3.11 -19.15 -2.33
CA THR A 236 3.96 -19.88 -1.37
C THR A 236 3.25 -20.29 -0.10
N ASP A 237 2.37 -19.44 0.40
CA ASP A 237 1.67 -19.68 1.67
C ASP A 237 0.36 -20.44 1.51
N GLU A 238 -0.24 -20.41 0.31
CA GLU A 238 -1.53 -21.02 0.05
C GLU A 238 -1.63 -21.44 -1.42
N GLN A 239 -1.86 -22.73 -1.66
CA GLN A 239 -1.97 -23.24 -3.02
C GLN A 239 -3.40 -23.05 -3.57
N PRO A 240 -3.55 -22.45 -4.76
CA PRO A 240 -4.85 -22.31 -5.39
C PRO A 240 -5.35 -23.68 -5.83
N SER A 241 -6.61 -23.97 -5.55
CA SER A 241 -7.28 -25.21 -6.01
C SER A 241 -8.05 -25.00 -7.33
N LYS A 242 -8.31 -23.74 -7.71
CA LYS A 242 -9.14 -23.40 -8.87
C LYS A 242 -8.75 -22.03 -9.44
N LEU A 243 -8.68 -21.96 -10.77
CA LEU A 243 -8.66 -20.72 -11.54
C LEU A 243 -10.01 -20.61 -12.28
N VAL A 244 -10.68 -19.46 -12.17
CA VAL A 244 -11.90 -19.14 -12.88
C VAL A 244 -11.58 -18.02 -13.87
N ILE A 245 -11.87 -18.26 -15.14
CA ILE A 245 -11.75 -17.26 -16.20
C ILE A 245 -13.18 -16.97 -16.68
N CYS A 246 -13.58 -15.70 -16.62
CA CYS A 246 -14.86 -15.21 -17.14
C CYS A 246 -14.59 -14.45 -18.44
N GLY A 247 -15.36 -14.75 -19.50
CA GLY A 247 -15.25 -14.11 -20.79
C GLY A 247 -16.57 -14.19 -21.57
#